data_34c5237606cf0817df15e84c586cd8fe
#
_entry.id   34c5237606cf0817df15e84c586cd8fe
#
_cell.length_a   1.000
_cell.length_b   1.000
_cell.length_c   1.000
_cell.angle_alpha   90.00
_cell.angle_beta   90.00
_cell.angle_gamma   90.00
#
_symmetry.space_group_name_H-M   'P 1'
#
loop_
_entity.id
_entity.type
_entity.pdbx_description
1 polymer ?
#
loop_
_entity_poly.entity_id
_entity_poly.type
_entity_poly.pdbx_seq_one_letter_code
_entity_poly.pdbx_strand_id
1 'polypeptide(L)'
;MNLLGHFLKSSIKKDLIFFSSLRKITSLKAYNRDIYYTAFTHRSKNLKDDDGHLINFERLEFLGDSILGIVVSYFLYDKFPFAKEGTLTKYRAKIVSRENLNQIGLKIGLIDFLDQNNKIDFGKNIHGNLLEALIGAIFVDRGFKKCSRFVIKKILEEHVNVNQLE
;
A
#
# COMPACT_ATOMS: atom_id res chain seq x y z
N MET A 1 33.30 -22.77 11.23
CA MET A 1 32.52 -22.09 10.17
C MET A 1 31.28 -21.50 10.83
N ASN A 2 31.18 -20.18 10.89
CA ASN A 2 30.27 -19.48 11.82
C ASN A 2 28.85 -19.36 11.20
N LEU A 3 28.01 -20.38 11.38
CA LEU A 3 26.62 -20.48 10.89
C LEU A 3 25.74 -19.29 11.35
N LEU A 4 25.91 -18.82 12.59
CA LEU A 4 25.21 -17.65 13.12
C LEU A 4 25.54 -16.36 12.35
N GLY A 5 26.79 -16.17 11.98
CA GLY A 5 27.20 -15.00 11.20
C GLY A 5 26.63 -15.00 9.77
N HIS A 6 26.36 -16.18 9.19
CA HIS A 6 25.76 -16.29 7.87
C HIS A 6 24.25 -16.00 7.90
N PHE A 7 23.55 -16.47 8.95
CA PHE A 7 22.11 -16.20 9.16
C PHE A 7 21.83 -14.71 9.38
N LEU A 8 22.62 -14.06 10.25
CA LEU A 8 22.51 -12.61 10.51
C LEU A 8 22.77 -11.78 9.25
N LYS A 9 23.80 -12.10 8.45
CA LYS A 9 24.09 -11.41 7.20
C LYS A 9 22.98 -11.60 6.16
N SER A 10 22.36 -12.77 6.09
CA SER A 10 21.23 -13.04 5.19
C SER A 10 19.97 -12.23 5.57
N SER A 11 19.68 -12.12 6.86
CA SER A 11 18.55 -11.31 7.37
C SER A 11 18.76 -9.83 7.07
N ILE A 12 19.93 -9.28 7.40
CA ILE A 12 20.28 -7.87 7.12
C ILE A 12 20.19 -7.56 5.62
N LYS A 13 20.65 -8.47 4.75
CA LYS A 13 20.57 -8.28 3.30
C LYS A 13 19.13 -8.25 2.80
N LYS A 14 18.27 -9.12 3.32
CA LYS A 14 16.82 -9.12 2.98
C LYS A 14 16.15 -7.80 3.40
N ASP A 15 16.41 -7.32 4.60
CA ASP A 15 15.93 -6.04 5.09
C ASP A 15 16.35 -4.87 4.20
N LEU A 16 17.64 -4.81 3.84
CA LEU A 16 18.16 -3.76 2.97
C LEU A 16 17.47 -3.77 1.61
N ILE A 17 17.26 -4.95 1.00
CA ILE A 17 16.56 -5.10 -0.27
C ILE A 17 15.11 -4.63 -0.13
N PHE A 18 14.38 -5.11 0.89
CA PHE A 18 13.00 -4.74 1.16
C PHE A 18 12.82 -3.22 1.25
N PHE A 19 13.57 -2.56 2.15
CA PHE A 19 13.43 -1.11 2.36
C PHE A 19 14.01 -0.26 1.23
N SER A 20 15.01 -0.74 0.48
CA SER A 20 15.47 -0.06 -0.73
C SER A 20 14.42 -0.08 -1.83
N SER A 21 13.76 -1.23 -2.04
CA SER A 21 12.66 -1.36 -3.01
C SER A 21 11.43 -0.55 -2.59
N LEU A 22 11.05 -0.62 -1.33
CA LEU A 22 9.97 0.19 -0.78
C LEU A 22 10.22 1.69 -0.97
N ARG A 23 11.46 2.15 -0.73
CA ARG A 23 11.85 3.55 -0.93
C ARG A 23 11.80 3.97 -2.40
N LYS A 24 12.12 3.08 -3.34
CA LYS A 24 11.99 3.36 -4.79
C LYS A 24 10.53 3.62 -5.15
N ILE A 25 9.61 2.80 -4.64
CA ILE A 25 8.17 2.94 -4.90
C ILE A 25 7.61 4.19 -4.22
N THR A 26 7.88 4.37 -2.93
CA THR A 26 7.22 5.41 -2.12
C THR A 26 7.91 6.76 -2.17
N SER A 27 9.19 6.80 -2.56
CA SER A 27 10.10 7.95 -2.39
C SER A 27 10.24 8.42 -0.93
N LEU A 28 9.89 7.55 0.03
CA LEU A 28 9.92 7.84 1.47
C LEU A 28 10.90 6.90 2.19
N LYS A 29 11.52 7.43 3.25
CA LYS A 29 12.28 6.61 4.19
C LYS A 29 11.31 6.09 5.26
N ALA A 30 11.29 4.79 5.49
CA ALA A 30 10.56 4.17 6.59
C ALA A 30 11.24 4.52 7.93
N TYR A 31 10.46 5.00 8.91
CA TYR A 31 10.93 5.26 10.28
C TYR A 31 10.51 4.12 11.21
N ASN A 32 9.25 3.73 11.15
CA ASN A 32 8.77 2.52 11.81
C ASN A 32 8.76 1.36 10.80
N ARG A 33 9.77 0.48 10.87
CA ARG A 33 9.91 -0.64 9.93
C ARG A 33 8.84 -1.71 10.11
N ASP A 34 8.40 -1.95 11.34
CA ASP A 34 7.48 -3.03 11.69
C ASP A 34 6.11 -2.84 11.05
N ILE A 35 5.66 -1.58 10.92
CA ILE A 35 4.38 -1.30 10.27
C ILE A 35 4.38 -1.70 8.79
N TYR A 36 5.54 -1.58 8.10
CA TYR A 36 5.65 -2.00 6.70
C TYR A 36 5.73 -3.51 6.56
N TYR A 37 6.37 -4.21 7.50
CA TYR A 37 6.29 -5.68 7.53
C TYR A 37 4.86 -6.14 7.76
N THR A 38 4.14 -5.50 8.68
CA THR A 38 2.70 -5.77 8.90
C THR A 38 1.89 -5.54 7.63
N ALA A 39 2.14 -4.45 6.87
CA ALA A 39 1.44 -4.14 5.63
C ALA A 39 1.65 -5.20 4.52
N PHE A 40 2.70 -5.98 4.60
CA PHE A 40 3.00 -7.07 3.67
C PHE A 40 2.95 -8.46 4.33
N THR A 41 2.25 -8.59 5.45
CA THR A 41 2.00 -9.87 6.11
C THR A 41 0.58 -10.32 5.80
N HIS A 42 0.44 -11.43 5.05
CA HIS A 42 -0.86 -12.03 4.76
C HIS A 42 -1.38 -12.83 5.97
N ARG A 43 -2.70 -12.83 6.20
CA ARG A 43 -3.36 -13.55 7.32
C ARG A 43 -3.03 -15.04 7.39
N SER A 44 -2.73 -15.69 6.26
CA SER A 44 -2.36 -17.10 6.22
C SER A 44 -1.05 -17.43 6.96
N LYS A 45 -0.24 -16.43 7.30
CA LYS A 45 0.95 -16.60 8.13
C LYS A 45 0.60 -16.88 9.60
N ASN A 46 -0.61 -16.54 10.02
CA ASN A 46 -1.12 -16.73 11.39
C ASN A 46 -0.14 -16.24 12.48
N LEU A 47 0.57 -15.14 12.17
CA LEU A 47 1.50 -14.52 13.11
C LEU A 47 0.73 -13.77 14.18
N LYS A 48 1.23 -13.82 15.43
CA LYS A 48 0.65 -13.13 16.57
C LYS A 48 1.71 -12.31 17.28
N ASP A 49 1.27 -11.21 17.89
CA ASP A 49 2.09 -10.44 18.82
C ASP A 49 2.13 -11.12 20.21
N ASP A 50 2.85 -10.51 21.15
CA ASP A 50 3.02 -11.02 22.52
C ASP A 50 1.69 -11.09 23.30
N ASP A 51 0.70 -10.29 22.91
CA ASP A 51 -0.65 -10.27 23.49
C ASP A 51 -1.62 -11.24 22.79
N GLY A 52 -1.16 -11.95 21.76
CA GLY A 52 -1.93 -12.93 21.01
C GLY A 52 -2.78 -12.37 19.87
N HIS A 53 -2.68 -11.07 19.53
CA HIS A 53 -3.39 -10.48 18.41
C HIS A 53 -2.74 -10.84 17.08
N LEU A 54 -3.57 -11.05 16.05
CA LEU A 54 -3.09 -11.38 14.72
C LEU A 54 -2.34 -10.19 14.08
N ILE A 55 -1.14 -10.47 13.58
CA ILE A 55 -0.33 -9.55 12.79
C ILE A 55 -0.58 -9.84 11.31
N ASN A 56 -1.33 -8.96 10.65
CA ASN A 56 -1.57 -9.01 9.21
C ASN A 56 -1.95 -7.62 8.67
N PHE A 57 -2.06 -7.50 7.34
CA PHE A 57 -2.30 -6.23 6.68
C PHE A 57 -3.75 -5.70 6.80
N GLU A 58 -4.73 -6.50 7.20
CA GLU A 58 -6.16 -6.17 7.08
C GLU A 58 -6.56 -4.87 7.81
N ARG A 59 -5.99 -4.62 9.00
CA ARG A 59 -6.25 -3.36 9.73
C ARG A 59 -5.65 -2.14 9.04
N LEU A 60 -4.52 -2.31 8.38
CA LEU A 60 -3.87 -1.23 7.60
C LEU A 60 -4.59 -1.00 6.27
N GLU A 61 -5.09 -2.06 5.63
CA GLU A 61 -5.98 -2.00 4.47
C GLU A 61 -7.22 -1.16 4.79
N PHE A 62 -7.94 -1.48 5.87
CA PHE A 62 -9.10 -0.72 6.33
C PHE A 62 -8.79 0.78 6.52
N LEU A 63 -7.67 1.09 7.17
CA LEU A 63 -7.25 2.48 7.37
C LEU A 63 -6.88 3.15 6.05
N GLY A 64 -6.15 2.44 5.21
CA GLY A 64 -5.66 2.94 3.93
C GLY A 64 -6.77 3.24 2.93
N ASP A 65 -7.82 2.41 2.87
CA ASP A 65 -9.02 2.68 2.07
C ASP A 65 -9.64 4.04 2.44
N SER A 66 -9.83 4.29 3.74
CA SER A 66 -10.38 5.55 4.22
C SER A 66 -9.51 6.76 3.85
N ILE A 67 -8.19 6.65 4.00
CA ILE A 67 -7.23 7.70 3.63
C ILE A 67 -7.23 7.93 2.12
N LEU A 68 -7.22 6.86 1.33
CA LEU A 68 -7.29 6.92 -0.13
C LEU A 68 -8.56 7.65 -0.58
N GLY A 69 -9.72 7.31 0.01
CA GLY A 69 -10.99 7.96 -0.27
C GLY A 69 -10.96 9.46 -0.04
N ILE A 70 -10.38 9.91 1.09
CA ILE A 70 -10.22 11.35 1.41
C ILE A 70 -9.31 12.04 0.39
N VAL A 71 -8.13 11.45 0.10
CA VAL A 71 -7.15 12.06 -0.79
C VAL A 71 -7.68 12.16 -2.23
N VAL A 72 -8.35 11.10 -2.72
CA VAL A 72 -8.98 11.10 -4.05
C VAL A 72 -10.10 12.15 -4.13
N SER A 73 -10.94 12.27 -3.09
CA SER A 73 -12.00 13.26 -3.04
C SER A 73 -11.44 14.68 -3.11
N TYR A 74 -10.39 14.97 -2.33
CA TYR A 74 -9.73 16.27 -2.35
C TYR A 74 -9.08 16.56 -3.71
N PHE A 75 -8.37 15.58 -4.27
CA PHE A 75 -7.75 15.68 -5.60
C PHE A 75 -8.78 16.01 -6.70
N LEU A 76 -9.92 15.32 -6.70
CA LEU A 76 -10.99 15.56 -7.67
C LEU A 76 -11.66 16.93 -7.48
N TYR A 77 -11.90 17.32 -6.24
CA TYR A 77 -12.46 18.62 -5.92
C TYR A 77 -11.58 19.77 -6.44
N ASP A 78 -10.28 19.66 -6.25
CA ASP A 78 -9.31 20.66 -6.72
C ASP A 78 -9.17 20.64 -8.26
N LYS A 79 -9.13 19.44 -8.83
CA LYS A 79 -8.90 19.24 -10.28
C LYS A 79 -10.10 19.66 -11.14
N PHE A 80 -11.33 19.52 -10.63
CA PHE A 80 -12.58 19.76 -11.36
C PHE A 80 -13.47 20.79 -10.64
N PRO A 81 -13.08 22.07 -10.57
CA PRO A 81 -13.75 23.07 -9.74
C PRO A 81 -15.20 23.37 -10.17
N PHE A 82 -15.59 23.02 -11.39
CA PHE A 82 -16.93 23.24 -11.92
C PHE A 82 -17.78 21.98 -12.02
N ALA A 83 -17.23 20.81 -11.65
CA ALA A 83 -17.95 19.55 -11.71
C ALA A 83 -19.00 19.47 -10.60
N LYS A 84 -20.20 18.94 -10.95
CA LYS A 84 -21.26 18.70 -9.96
C LYS A 84 -20.87 17.54 -9.03
N GLU A 85 -21.45 17.52 -7.83
CA GLU A 85 -21.21 16.48 -6.81
C GLU A 85 -21.37 15.06 -7.40
N GLY A 86 -22.44 14.78 -8.12
CA GLY A 86 -22.67 13.46 -8.72
C GLY A 86 -21.59 13.04 -9.72
N THR A 87 -20.97 13.99 -10.43
CA THR A 87 -19.83 13.72 -11.32
C THR A 87 -18.59 13.36 -10.51
N LEU A 88 -18.27 14.15 -9.47
CA LEU A 88 -17.13 13.88 -8.58
C LEU A 88 -17.26 12.52 -7.89
N THR A 89 -18.47 12.16 -7.46
CA THR A 89 -18.78 10.86 -6.85
C THR A 89 -18.54 9.71 -7.84
N LYS A 90 -18.97 9.84 -9.11
CA LYS A 90 -18.71 8.84 -10.15
C LYS A 90 -17.22 8.68 -10.42
N TYR A 91 -16.48 9.77 -10.53
CA TYR A 91 -15.04 9.74 -10.76
C TYR A 91 -14.29 9.08 -9.60
N ARG A 92 -14.65 9.44 -8.36
CA ARG A 92 -14.08 8.79 -7.19
C ARG A 92 -14.33 7.28 -7.21
N ALA A 93 -15.58 6.85 -7.41
CA ALA A 93 -15.94 5.43 -7.46
C ALA A 93 -15.14 4.66 -8.52
N LYS A 94 -14.89 5.26 -9.69
CA LYS A 94 -14.05 4.67 -10.75
C LYS A 94 -12.58 4.52 -10.31
N ILE A 95 -12.02 5.56 -9.69
CA ILE A 95 -10.62 5.57 -9.23
C ILE A 95 -10.39 4.56 -8.11
N VAL A 96 -11.26 4.52 -7.09
CA VAL A 96 -11.11 3.62 -5.93
C VAL A 96 -11.78 2.26 -6.14
N SER A 97 -12.21 1.94 -7.36
CA SER A 97 -12.77 0.62 -7.65
C SER A 97 -11.74 -0.49 -7.41
N ARG A 98 -12.20 -1.64 -6.91
CA ARG A 98 -11.35 -2.81 -6.67
C ARG A 98 -10.55 -3.22 -7.91
N GLU A 99 -11.18 -3.16 -9.08
CA GLU A 99 -10.52 -3.46 -10.35
C GLU A 99 -9.35 -2.52 -10.61
N ASN A 100 -9.57 -1.20 -10.51
CA ASN A 100 -8.54 -0.21 -10.75
C ASN A 100 -7.40 -0.30 -9.72
N LEU A 101 -7.72 -0.44 -8.43
CA LEU A 101 -6.71 -0.58 -7.38
C LEU A 101 -5.87 -1.85 -7.55
N ASN A 102 -6.48 -2.96 -7.97
CA ASN A 102 -5.74 -4.18 -8.29
C ASN A 102 -4.79 -3.98 -9.47
N GLN A 103 -5.23 -3.31 -10.53
CA GLN A 103 -4.35 -3.01 -11.67
C GLN A 103 -3.18 -2.11 -11.26
N ILE A 104 -3.42 -1.10 -10.44
CA ILE A 104 -2.36 -0.21 -9.94
C ILE A 104 -1.38 -0.99 -9.06
N GLY A 105 -1.87 -1.74 -8.07
CA GLY A 105 -1.04 -2.53 -7.17
C GLY A 105 -0.20 -3.58 -7.90
N LEU A 106 -0.76 -4.20 -8.96
CA LEU A 106 -0.04 -5.12 -9.84
C LEU A 106 1.09 -4.40 -10.60
N LYS A 107 0.80 -3.26 -11.21
CA LYS A 107 1.80 -2.47 -11.97
C LYS A 107 2.96 -2.00 -11.09
N ILE A 108 2.68 -1.69 -9.84
CA ILE A 108 3.69 -1.25 -8.86
C ILE A 108 4.53 -2.44 -8.36
N GLY A 109 4.05 -3.69 -8.51
CA GLY A 109 4.77 -4.89 -8.08
C GLY A 109 4.70 -5.14 -6.58
N LEU A 110 3.61 -4.75 -5.90
CA LEU A 110 3.50 -4.88 -4.44
C LEU A 110 3.48 -6.32 -3.95
N ILE A 111 3.10 -7.28 -4.81
CA ILE A 111 3.08 -8.71 -4.47
C ILE A 111 4.48 -9.25 -4.14
N ASP A 112 5.53 -8.64 -4.68
CA ASP A 112 6.92 -9.06 -4.48
C ASP A 112 7.41 -8.84 -3.03
N PHE A 113 6.69 -8.03 -2.26
CA PHE A 113 6.94 -7.82 -0.83
C PHE A 113 6.33 -8.89 0.06
N LEU A 114 5.36 -9.68 -0.46
CA LEU A 114 4.83 -10.83 0.28
C LEU A 114 5.84 -11.97 0.28
N ASP A 115 5.91 -12.68 1.41
CA ASP A 115 6.66 -13.93 1.46
C ASP A 115 5.90 -15.03 0.69
N GLN A 116 6.39 -15.33 -0.51
CA GLN A 116 5.78 -16.27 -1.47
C GLN A 116 6.23 -17.73 -1.27
N ASN A 117 6.93 -18.06 -0.17
CA ASN A 117 7.51 -19.39 0.04
C ASN A 117 6.49 -20.54 0.13
N ASN A 118 5.20 -20.25 0.22
CA ASN A 118 4.13 -21.23 0.17
C ASN A 118 3.24 -20.96 -1.05
N LYS A 119 2.72 -22.00 -1.68
CA LYS A 119 1.68 -21.91 -2.72
C LYS A 119 0.35 -21.49 -2.09
N ILE A 120 0.27 -20.22 -1.69
CA ILE A 120 -0.91 -19.64 -1.07
C ILE A 120 -1.70 -18.92 -2.15
N ASP A 121 -2.97 -19.23 -2.27
CA ASP A 121 -3.90 -18.39 -3.02
C ASP A 121 -4.21 -17.13 -2.19
N PHE A 122 -3.65 -16.00 -2.58
CA PHE A 122 -3.89 -14.72 -1.93
C PHE A 122 -5.23 -14.09 -2.30
N GLY A 123 -5.98 -14.71 -3.22
CA GLY A 123 -7.24 -14.18 -3.74
C GLY A 123 -7.05 -13.06 -4.77
N LYS A 124 -8.09 -12.85 -5.58
CA LYS A 124 -8.07 -11.95 -6.76
C LYS A 124 -7.85 -10.47 -6.45
N ASN A 125 -8.09 -10.03 -5.21
CA ASN A 125 -7.99 -8.61 -4.82
C ASN A 125 -6.69 -8.25 -4.09
N ILE A 126 -5.75 -9.17 -4.00
CA ILE A 126 -4.54 -8.99 -3.18
C ILE A 126 -3.74 -7.72 -3.52
N HIS A 127 -3.62 -7.39 -4.80
CA HIS A 127 -2.82 -6.24 -5.23
C HIS A 127 -3.42 -4.91 -4.74
N GLY A 128 -4.75 -4.75 -4.81
CA GLY A 128 -5.46 -3.58 -4.28
C GLY A 128 -5.38 -3.50 -2.77
N ASN A 129 -5.59 -4.63 -2.08
CA ASN A 129 -5.50 -4.71 -0.62
C ASN A 129 -4.10 -4.32 -0.11
N LEU A 130 -3.04 -4.77 -0.80
CA LEU A 130 -1.66 -4.38 -0.46
C LEU A 130 -1.40 -2.89 -0.71
N LEU A 131 -2.00 -2.31 -1.76
CA LEU A 131 -1.90 -0.88 -2.03
C LEU A 131 -2.55 -0.07 -0.90
N GLU A 132 -3.74 -0.43 -0.48
CA GLU A 132 -4.43 0.19 0.64
C GLU A 132 -3.65 0.00 1.95
N ALA A 133 -3.14 -1.21 2.22
CA ALA A 133 -2.33 -1.48 3.40
C ALA A 133 -1.03 -0.64 3.42
N LEU A 134 -0.38 -0.46 2.28
CA LEU A 134 0.79 0.41 2.15
C LEU A 134 0.44 1.88 2.44
N ILE A 135 -0.70 2.37 1.93
CA ILE A 135 -1.19 3.71 2.22
C ILE A 135 -1.44 3.88 3.73
N GLY A 136 -2.08 2.89 4.37
CA GLY A 136 -2.28 2.87 5.82
C GLY A 136 -0.96 2.91 6.60
N ALA A 137 0.03 2.10 6.19
CA ALA A 137 1.34 2.08 6.82
C ALA A 137 2.07 3.43 6.69
N ILE A 138 2.06 4.04 5.49
CA ILE A 138 2.66 5.36 5.27
C ILE A 138 1.96 6.42 6.13
N PHE A 139 0.64 6.36 6.26
CA PHE A 139 -0.10 7.30 7.12
C PHE A 139 0.33 7.19 8.60
N VAL A 140 0.41 5.98 9.13
CA VAL A 140 0.82 5.74 10.53
C VAL A 140 2.28 6.16 10.76
N ASP A 141 3.19 5.85 9.83
CA ASP A 141 4.61 6.14 9.96
C ASP A 141 4.96 7.61 9.69
N ARG A 142 4.30 8.25 8.71
CA ARG A 142 4.74 9.53 8.16
C ARG A 142 3.69 10.65 8.22
N GLY A 143 2.50 10.34 8.73
CA GLY A 143 1.39 11.28 8.84
C GLY A 143 0.73 11.62 7.51
N PHE A 144 -0.41 12.33 7.62
CA PHE A 144 -1.28 12.62 6.47
C PHE A 144 -0.59 13.37 5.32
N LYS A 145 0.21 14.40 5.62
CA LYS A 145 0.86 15.23 4.59
C LYS A 145 1.78 14.44 3.66
N LYS A 146 2.56 13.49 4.19
CA LYS A 146 3.45 12.66 3.39
C LYS A 146 2.67 11.57 2.65
N CYS A 147 1.69 10.97 3.32
CA CYS A 147 0.81 9.97 2.74
C CYS A 147 0.00 10.53 1.56
N SER A 148 -0.66 11.67 1.74
CA SER A 148 -1.40 12.38 0.69
C SER A 148 -0.52 12.69 -0.53
N ARG A 149 0.71 13.19 -0.30
CA ARG A 149 1.67 13.42 -1.39
C ARG A 149 2.03 12.14 -2.13
N PHE A 150 2.24 11.03 -1.42
CA PHE A 150 2.50 9.73 -2.03
C PHE A 150 1.32 9.30 -2.92
N VAL A 151 0.10 9.34 -2.39
CA VAL A 151 -1.10 8.97 -3.16
C VAL A 151 -1.25 9.83 -4.40
N ILE A 152 -1.14 11.16 -4.29
CA ILE A 152 -1.30 12.05 -5.44
C ILE A 152 -0.20 11.79 -6.48
N LYS A 153 1.06 11.83 -6.07
CA LYS A 153 2.20 11.81 -7.00
C LYS A 153 2.50 10.42 -7.57
N LYS A 154 2.34 9.36 -6.76
CA LYS A 154 2.76 8.00 -7.13
C LYS A 154 1.59 7.11 -7.57
N ILE A 155 0.37 7.43 -7.16
CA ILE A 155 -0.80 6.64 -7.51
C ILE A 155 -1.65 7.38 -8.55
N LEU A 156 -2.12 8.58 -8.24
CA LEU A 156 -3.06 9.27 -9.12
C LEU A 156 -2.38 9.81 -10.38
N GLU A 157 -1.28 10.57 -10.26
CA GLU A 157 -0.62 11.17 -11.43
C GLU A 157 0.07 10.13 -12.34
N GLU A 158 0.62 9.04 -11.78
CA GLU A 158 1.32 8.02 -12.57
C GLU A 158 0.39 6.96 -13.18
N HIS A 159 -0.80 6.70 -12.57
CA HIS A 159 -1.64 5.55 -12.94
C HIS A 159 -3.09 5.89 -13.29
N VAL A 160 -3.57 7.11 -13.00
CA VAL A 160 -4.95 7.50 -13.30
C VAL A 160 -4.96 8.50 -14.46
N ASN A 161 -5.53 8.09 -15.58
CA ASN A 161 -5.77 9.01 -16.69
C ASN A 161 -7.06 9.80 -16.43
N VAL A 162 -6.91 11.03 -15.97
CA VAL A 162 -8.03 11.91 -15.60
C VAL A 162 -8.95 12.21 -16.79
N ASN A 163 -8.40 12.27 -18.02
CA ASN A 163 -9.17 12.52 -19.25
C ASN A 163 -10.08 11.33 -19.63
N GLN A 164 -9.86 10.15 -19.06
CA GLN A 164 -10.72 8.97 -19.25
C GLN A 164 -11.80 8.82 -18.17
N LEU A 165 -11.91 9.78 -17.26
CA LEU A 165 -12.99 9.80 -16.26
C LEU A 165 -14.28 10.38 -16.86
N GLU A 166 -14.15 11.28 -17.82
CA GLU A 166 -15.26 11.82 -18.58
C GLU A 166 -15.83 10.78 -19.56
#